data_8d1791d1c459901d733b4be61bf8aa83
#
_entry.id   8d1791d1c459901d733b4be61bf8aa83
#
_cell.length_a   1.000
_cell.length_b   1.000
_cell.length_c   1.000
_cell.angle_alpha   90.00
_cell.angle_beta   90.00
_cell.angle_gamma   90.00
#
_symmetry.space_group_name_H-M   'P 1'
#
loop_
_entity.id
_entity.type
_entity.pdbx_description
1 polymer ?
#
loop_
_entity_poly.entity_id
_entity_poly.type
_entity_poly.pdbx_seq_one_letter_code
_entity_poly.pdbx_strand_id
1 'polypeptide(L)'
;MDIGLLTSLPLSKQILHDIAEIRETDKAATRIYFTKESHIYTLLNVIYESDIPMKIARNALPEFDYLSQIVFELYESEDSGEKRHSIRLSLSPGCHTQDPLDVQLDDRHYISCIRRINLTRHLDMDLVLQKLKSR
;
A
#
# COMPACT_ATOMS: atom_id res chain seq x y z
N MET A 1 23.81 -4.91 2.17
CA MET A 1 22.53 -4.22 2.38
C MET A 1 22.06 -3.68 1.04
N ASP A 2 20.84 -4.00 0.67
CA ASP A 2 20.28 -3.58 -0.60
C ASP A 2 20.03 -2.06 -0.62
N ILE A 3 20.41 -1.39 -1.71
CA ILE A 3 20.21 0.05 -1.90
C ILE A 3 18.71 0.40 -1.84
N GLY A 4 17.86 -0.48 -2.40
CA GLY A 4 16.41 -0.30 -2.34
C GLY A 4 15.87 -0.26 -0.92
N LEU A 5 16.41 -1.06 -0.02
CA LEU A 5 16.03 -1.09 1.39
C LEU A 5 16.38 0.25 2.06
N LEU A 6 17.57 0.79 1.78
CA LEU A 6 18.00 2.07 2.35
C LEU A 6 17.13 3.23 1.90
N THR A 7 16.65 3.25 0.66
CA THR A 7 15.82 4.34 0.15
C THR A 7 14.39 4.29 0.67
N SER A 8 13.84 3.11 0.92
CA SER A 8 12.45 2.93 1.36
C SER A 8 12.29 2.81 2.87
N LEU A 9 13.37 2.60 3.61
CA LEU A 9 13.31 2.39 5.04
C LEU A 9 12.70 3.58 5.79
N PRO A 10 13.06 4.86 5.50
CA PRO A 10 12.45 6.00 6.17
C PRO A 10 10.94 6.08 5.92
N LEU A 11 10.48 5.83 4.70
CA LEU A 11 9.06 5.82 4.36
C LEU A 11 8.33 4.68 5.08
N SER A 12 8.90 3.50 5.09
CA SER A 12 8.34 2.35 5.77
C SER A 12 8.19 2.60 7.28
N LYS A 13 9.20 3.19 7.91
CA LYS A 13 9.14 3.57 9.33
C LYS A 13 8.06 4.59 9.61
N GLN A 14 7.90 5.59 8.73
CA GLN A 14 6.86 6.61 8.88
C GLN A 14 5.47 5.99 8.77
N ILE A 15 5.27 5.09 7.82
CA ILE A 15 4.00 4.37 7.64
C ILE A 15 3.68 3.55 8.90
N LEU A 16 4.65 2.82 9.43
CA LEU A 16 4.46 2.02 10.64
C LEU A 16 4.11 2.89 11.85
N HIS A 17 4.77 4.02 11.99
CA HIS A 17 4.48 4.99 13.05
C HIS A 17 3.04 5.51 12.94
N ASP A 18 2.63 5.90 11.75
CA ASP A 18 1.29 6.44 11.49
C ASP A 18 0.20 5.40 11.73
N ILE A 19 0.43 4.14 11.33
CA ILE A 19 -0.50 3.04 11.59
C ILE A 19 -0.69 2.85 13.10
N ALA A 20 0.39 2.82 13.86
CA ALA A 20 0.33 2.67 15.31
C ALA A 20 -0.42 3.84 15.97
N GLU A 21 -0.17 5.07 15.52
CA GLU A 21 -0.84 6.27 16.01
C GLU A 21 -2.35 6.25 15.70
N ILE A 22 -2.73 5.91 14.48
CA ILE A 22 -4.14 5.82 14.06
C ILE A 22 -4.88 4.76 14.89
N ARG A 23 -4.25 3.61 15.13
CA ARG A 23 -4.85 2.54 15.94
C ARG A 23 -5.21 3.00 17.35
N GLU A 24 -4.41 3.89 17.94
CA GLU A 24 -4.64 4.38 19.31
C GLU A 24 -5.69 5.48 19.39
N THR A 25 -5.95 6.21 18.30
CA THR A 25 -6.83 7.38 18.32
C THR A 25 -8.33 7.08 18.28
N ASP A 26 -8.73 5.88 17.92
CA ASP A 26 -10.13 5.45 17.81
C ASP A 26 -10.98 6.35 16.88
N LYS A 27 -10.34 7.07 15.97
CA LYS A 27 -10.96 7.95 14.99
C LYS A 27 -10.59 7.53 13.58
N ALA A 28 -11.53 7.71 12.64
CA ALA A 28 -11.22 7.53 11.23
C ALA A 28 -10.16 8.54 10.80
N ALA A 29 -9.14 8.06 10.10
CA ALA A 29 -8.04 8.89 9.62
C ALA A 29 -7.52 8.39 8.29
N THR A 30 -7.00 9.30 7.47
CA THR A 30 -6.34 9.00 6.21
C THR A 30 -4.99 9.70 6.18
N ARG A 31 -3.96 8.97 5.82
CA ARG A 31 -2.61 9.52 5.59
C ARG A 31 -2.23 9.26 4.14
N ILE A 32 -1.80 10.29 3.44
CA ILE A 32 -1.42 10.21 2.02
C ILE A 32 0.05 10.60 1.90
N TYR A 33 0.82 9.73 1.21
CA TYR A 33 2.24 9.95 0.96
C TYR A 33 2.46 10.04 -0.55
N PHE A 34 3.09 11.12 -0.99
CA PHE A 34 3.48 11.28 -2.39
C PHE A 34 4.95 10.92 -2.54
N THR A 35 5.25 10.02 -3.46
CA THR A 35 6.60 9.53 -3.64
C THR A 35 6.89 9.20 -5.11
N LYS A 36 8.12 8.83 -5.40
CA LYS A 36 8.56 8.48 -6.75
C LYS A 36 8.25 7.02 -7.07
N GLU A 37 8.17 6.71 -8.36
CA GLU A 37 7.99 5.34 -8.84
C GLU A 37 9.00 4.36 -8.25
N SER A 38 10.27 4.74 -8.24
CA SER A 38 11.32 3.89 -7.66
C SER A 38 11.07 3.54 -6.20
N HIS A 39 10.52 4.46 -5.42
CA HIS A 39 10.18 4.21 -4.02
C HIS A 39 8.97 3.28 -3.87
N ILE A 40 8.02 3.33 -4.79
CA ILE A 40 6.90 2.38 -4.83
C ILE A 40 7.43 0.96 -5.03
N TYR A 41 8.31 0.75 -6.00
CA TYR A 41 8.91 -0.56 -6.27
C TYR A 41 9.73 -1.06 -5.08
N THR A 42 10.54 -0.20 -4.46
CA THR A 42 11.35 -0.61 -3.31
C THR A 42 10.49 -0.90 -2.08
N LEU A 43 9.41 -0.15 -1.87
CA LEU A 43 8.46 -0.44 -0.79
C LEU A 43 7.77 -1.78 -1.00
N LEU A 44 7.35 -2.09 -2.23
CA LEU A 44 6.81 -3.40 -2.57
C LEU A 44 7.80 -4.52 -2.29
N ASN A 45 9.06 -4.31 -2.64
CA ASN A 45 10.11 -5.29 -2.35
C ASN A 45 10.22 -5.56 -0.84
N VAL A 46 10.21 -4.51 -0.03
CA VAL A 46 10.22 -4.64 1.44
C VAL A 46 9.02 -5.45 1.92
N ILE A 47 7.84 -5.18 1.38
CA ILE A 47 6.62 -5.91 1.76
C ILE A 47 6.74 -7.39 1.41
N TYR A 48 7.16 -7.71 0.18
CA TYR A 48 7.30 -9.11 -0.25
C TYR A 48 8.40 -9.86 0.49
N GLU A 49 9.48 -9.19 0.86
CA GLU A 49 10.57 -9.78 1.62
C GLU A 49 10.27 -9.93 3.12
N SER A 50 9.21 -9.31 3.61
CA SER A 50 8.85 -9.34 5.03
C SER A 50 8.07 -10.59 5.45
N ASP A 51 7.91 -11.56 4.55
CA ASP A 51 7.22 -12.82 4.84
C ASP A 51 5.75 -12.63 5.25
N ILE A 52 5.11 -11.62 4.69
CA ILE A 52 3.67 -11.40 4.85
C ILE A 52 2.94 -12.30 3.86
N PRO A 53 1.83 -12.99 4.27
CA PRO A 53 1.07 -13.83 3.36
C PRO A 53 0.45 -13.01 2.22
N MET A 54 0.96 -13.22 1.00
CA MET A 54 0.51 -12.49 -0.19
C MET A 54 -0.40 -13.37 -1.04
N LYS A 55 -1.46 -12.79 -1.60
CA LYS A 55 -2.38 -13.46 -2.52
C LYS A 55 -1.86 -13.56 -3.95
N ILE A 56 -0.96 -12.64 -4.30
CA ILE A 56 -0.45 -12.50 -5.67
C ILE A 56 1.07 -12.61 -5.61
N ALA A 57 1.64 -13.46 -6.47
CA ALA A 57 3.09 -13.58 -6.57
C ALA A 57 3.69 -12.30 -7.16
N ARG A 58 4.90 -11.96 -6.70
CA ARG A 58 5.58 -10.74 -7.14
C ARG A 58 5.73 -10.63 -8.64
N ASN A 59 6.03 -11.74 -9.32
CA ASN A 59 6.19 -11.79 -10.78
C ASN A 59 4.87 -11.72 -11.54
N ALA A 60 3.73 -11.81 -10.85
CA ALA A 60 2.40 -11.67 -11.44
C ALA A 60 1.85 -10.25 -11.34
N LEU A 61 2.60 -9.32 -10.73
CA LEU A 61 2.17 -7.94 -10.63
C LEU A 61 2.28 -7.24 -11.99
N PRO A 62 1.29 -6.39 -12.34
CA PRO A 62 1.36 -5.60 -13.55
C PRO A 62 2.45 -4.50 -13.45
N GLU A 63 2.85 -3.97 -14.58
CA GLU A 63 3.70 -2.80 -14.61
C GLU A 63 2.96 -1.58 -14.07
N PHE A 64 3.71 -0.68 -13.42
CA PHE A 64 3.15 0.53 -12.84
C PHE A 64 3.24 1.68 -13.82
N ASP A 65 2.23 2.53 -13.77
CA ASP A 65 2.12 3.73 -14.58
C ASP A 65 1.78 4.93 -13.68
N TYR A 66 1.40 6.05 -14.28
CA TYR A 66 1.02 7.24 -13.53
C TYR A 66 -0.09 6.95 -12.53
N LEU A 67 -0.02 7.60 -11.37
CA LEU A 67 -0.99 7.47 -10.28
C LEU A 67 -1.08 6.05 -9.70
N SER A 68 -0.03 5.26 -9.81
CA SER A 68 0.05 3.98 -9.09
C SER A 68 -0.01 4.21 -7.58
N GLN A 69 -0.69 3.33 -6.86
CA GLN A 69 -0.95 3.48 -5.44
C GLN A 69 -0.79 2.16 -4.71
N ILE A 70 -0.11 2.21 -3.56
CA ILE A 70 -0.18 1.15 -2.56
C ILE A 70 -1.05 1.66 -1.43
N VAL A 71 -2.05 0.89 -1.03
CA VAL A 71 -2.99 1.28 0.01
C VAL A 71 -2.91 0.30 1.17
N PHE A 72 -2.72 0.83 2.37
CA PHE A 72 -2.82 0.10 3.61
C PHE A 72 -4.20 0.42 4.20
N GLU A 73 -5.11 -0.53 4.14
CA GLU A 73 -6.46 -0.37 4.67
C GLU A 73 -6.52 -0.94 6.09
N LEU A 74 -6.85 -0.08 7.04
CA LEU A 74 -6.93 -0.47 8.45
C LEU A 74 -8.39 -0.66 8.83
N TYR A 75 -8.69 -1.81 9.40
CA TYR A 75 -10.04 -2.18 9.83
C TYR A 75 -10.06 -2.47 11.32
N GLU A 76 -11.13 -2.07 11.96
CA GLU A 76 -11.41 -2.40 13.34
C GLU A 76 -12.70 -3.21 13.38
N SER A 77 -12.67 -4.35 14.06
CA SER A 77 -13.86 -5.18 14.30
C SER A 77 -13.99 -5.46 15.78
N GLU A 78 -15.23 -5.54 16.24
CA GLU A 78 -15.54 -5.90 17.62
C GLU A 78 -16.15 -7.28 17.62
N ASP A 79 -15.49 -8.23 18.30
CA ASP A 79 -15.95 -9.60 18.43
C ASP A 79 -15.94 -9.96 19.91
N SER A 80 -17.13 -10.30 20.46
CA SER A 80 -17.31 -10.71 21.87
C SER A 80 -16.75 -9.69 22.89
N GLY A 81 -16.83 -8.39 22.58
CA GLY A 81 -16.35 -7.32 23.44
C GLY A 81 -14.86 -7.01 23.28
N GLU A 82 -14.13 -7.75 22.45
CA GLU A 82 -12.73 -7.48 22.13
C GLU A 82 -12.60 -6.76 20.79
N LYS A 83 -11.83 -5.69 20.77
CA LYS A 83 -11.48 -4.98 19.54
C LYS A 83 -10.35 -5.70 18.83
N ARG A 84 -10.57 -6.05 17.58
CA ARG A 84 -9.55 -6.64 16.70
C ARG A 84 -9.21 -5.67 15.58
N HIS A 85 -7.94 -5.50 15.33
CA HIS A 85 -7.45 -4.67 14.25
C HIS A 85 -6.87 -5.55 13.16
N SER A 86 -7.28 -5.30 11.92
CA SER A 86 -6.74 -5.99 10.75
C SER A 86 -6.27 -4.99 9.71
N ILE A 87 -5.38 -5.44 8.85
CA ILE A 87 -4.83 -4.64 7.77
C ILE A 87 -4.94 -5.43 6.47
N ARG A 88 -5.29 -4.74 5.41
CA ARG A 88 -5.30 -5.30 4.06
C ARG A 88 -4.51 -4.39 3.15
N LEU A 89 -3.63 -4.98 2.36
CA LEU A 89 -2.82 -4.28 1.37
C LEU A 89 -3.47 -4.42 -0.01
N SER A 90 -3.59 -3.31 -0.71
CA SER A 90 -4.08 -3.29 -2.08
C SER A 90 -3.19 -2.41 -2.95
N LEU A 91 -3.23 -2.65 -4.25
CA LEU A 91 -2.39 -1.99 -5.23
C LEU A 91 -3.21 -1.56 -6.43
N SER A 92 -3.04 -0.32 -6.86
CA SER A 92 -3.47 0.13 -8.18
C SER A 92 -2.24 0.34 -9.05
N PRO A 93 -2.16 -0.30 -10.22
CA PRO A 93 -1.03 -0.08 -11.13
C PRO A 93 -1.08 1.28 -11.83
N GLY A 94 -2.16 2.06 -11.63
CA GLY A 94 -2.29 3.41 -12.16
C GLY A 94 -3.07 3.49 -13.46
N CYS A 95 -2.79 4.53 -14.23
CA CYS A 95 -3.49 4.82 -15.47
C CYS A 95 -2.70 4.29 -16.66
N HIS A 96 -3.23 3.31 -17.37
CA HIS A 96 -2.63 2.84 -18.61
C HIS A 96 -3.23 3.61 -19.79
N THR A 97 -2.69 4.78 -20.09
CA THR A 97 -2.96 5.47 -21.33
C THR A 97 -1.72 5.42 -22.21
N GLN A 98 -1.90 5.16 -23.49
CA GLN A 98 -0.76 5.10 -24.43
C GLN A 98 -0.10 6.47 -24.60
N ASP A 99 -0.87 7.54 -24.48
CA ASP A 99 -0.34 8.90 -24.49
C ASP A 99 -1.12 9.76 -23.50
N PRO A 100 -0.64 9.91 -22.26
CA PRO A 100 -1.33 10.70 -21.26
C PRO A 100 -1.35 12.20 -21.56
N LEU A 101 -0.47 12.68 -22.44
CA LEU A 101 -0.42 14.10 -22.82
C LEU A 101 -1.44 14.45 -23.89
N ASP A 102 -1.97 13.47 -24.60
CA ASP A 102 -2.95 13.67 -25.67
C ASP A 102 -4.39 13.56 -25.18
N VAL A 103 -4.57 13.30 -23.89
CA VAL A 103 -5.90 13.19 -23.28
C VAL A 103 -6.42 14.59 -22.96
N GLN A 104 -7.46 15.02 -23.68
CA GLN A 104 -8.19 16.23 -23.33
C GLN A 104 -9.07 15.93 -22.10
N LEU A 105 -8.76 16.58 -20.99
CA LEU A 105 -9.54 16.45 -19.76
C LEU A 105 -10.76 17.38 -19.85
N ASP A 106 -11.87 16.84 -20.28
CA ASP A 106 -13.17 17.51 -20.27
C ASP A 106 -14.21 16.59 -19.60
N ASP A 107 -15.49 16.99 -19.60
CA ASP A 107 -16.57 16.20 -18.99
C ASP A 107 -16.77 14.81 -19.63
N ARG A 108 -16.16 14.56 -20.78
CA ARG A 108 -16.29 13.31 -21.53
C ARG A 108 -15.00 12.48 -21.56
N HIS A 109 -13.87 13.13 -21.30
CA HIS A 109 -12.54 12.51 -21.35
C HIS A 109 -11.89 12.61 -19.98
N TYR A 110 -11.60 11.50 -19.38
CA TYR A 110 -10.93 11.43 -18.08
C TYR A 110 -9.88 10.33 -18.13
N ILE A 111 -8.85 10.52 -17.32
CA ILE A 111 -7.84 9.49 -17.13
C ILE A 111 -8.46 8.38 -16.30
N SER A 112 -8.55 7.18 -16.89
CA SER A 112 -9.10 6.01 -16.20
C SER A 112 -7.99 5.25 -15.51
N CYS A 113 -8.11 5.09 -14.20
CA CYS A 113 -7.21 4.26 -13.43
C CYS A 113 -7.66 2.81 -13.45
N ILE A 114 -6.69 1.89 -13.50
CA ILE A 114 -6.96 0.46 -13.38
C ILE A 114 -7.45 0.16 -11.98
N ARG A 115 -8.43 -0.71 -11.88
CA ARG A 115 -9.04 -1.11 -10.61
C ARG A 115 -7.98 -1.67 -9.66
N ARG A 116 -8.09 -1.29 -8.38
CA ARG A 116 -7.22 -1.84 -7.33
C ARG A 116 -7.38 -3.34 -7.18
N ILE A 117 -6.26 -4.00 -6.99
CA ILE A 117 -6.21 -5.44 -6.69
C ILE A 117 -5.77 -5.64 -5.24
N ASN A 118 -6.35 -6.61 -4.57
CA ASN A 118 -5.97 -6.93 -3.20
C ASN A 118 -4.70 -7.78 -3.20
N LEU A 119 -3.64 -7.27 -2.58
CA LEU A 119 -2.38 -8.01 -2.44
C LEU A 119 -2.44 -9.02 -1.31
N THR A 120 -3.24 -8.74 -0.28
CA THR A 120 -3.41 -9.62 0.87
C THR A 120 -4.88 -9.78 1.21
N ARG A 121 -5.17 -10.78 2.04
CA ARG A 121 -6.43 -10.86 2.78
C ARG A 121 -6.36 -9.89 3.96
N HIS A 122 -7.42 -9.87 4.79
CA HIS A 122 -7.36 -9.19 6.07
C HIS A 122 -6.42 -9.95 6.99
N LEU A 123 -5.32 -9.31 7.36
CA LEU A 123 -4.28 -9.88 8.20
C LEU A 123 -4.31 -9.21 9.58
N ASP A 124 -3.88 -9.94 10.60
CA ASP A 124 -3.73 -9.35 11.91
C ASP A 124 -2.73 -8.19 11.87
N MET A 125 -3.13 -7.03 12.38
CA MET A 125 -2.32 -5.81 12.32
C MET A 125 -0.99 -5.98 13.06
N ASP A 126 -0.99 -6.59 14.23
CA ASP A 126 0.23 -6.81 15.00
C ASP A 126 1.24 -7.70 14.27
N LEU A 127 0.74 -8.72 13.58
CA LEU A 127 1.57 -9.59 12.76
C LEU A 127 2.26 -8.81 11.64
N VAL A 128 1.51 -7.99 10.91
CA VAL A 128 2.04 -7.20 9.80
C VAL A 128 3.06 -6.17 10.31
N LEU A 129 2.73 -5.45 11.38
CA LEU A 129 3.63 -4.47 11.97
C LEU A 129 4.94 -5.11 12.45
N GLN A 130 4.85 -6.27 13.08
CA GLN A 130 6.04 -7.00 13.55
C GLN A 130 6.93 -7.43 12.39
N LYS A 131 6.35 -7.97 11.33
CA LYS A 131 7.10 -8.44 10.16
C LYS A 131 7.77 -7.29 9.41
N LEU A 132 7.10 -6.15 9.29
CA LEU A 132 7.69 -4.98 8.65
C LEU A 132 8.77 -4.33 9.52
N LYS A 133 8.63 -4.35 10.85
CA LYS A 133 9.64 -3.83 11.77
C LYS A 133 10.93 -4.63 11.80
N SER A 134 10.87 -5.92 11.52
CA SER A 134 12.03 -6.81 11.57
C SER A 134 13.01 -6.60 10.40
N ARG A 135 12.74 -5.67 9.50
CA ARG A 135 13.59 -5.34 8.35
C ARG A 135 14.53 -4.16 8.61
#